data_c6233f24de1795571cf674df1540bc5a
#
_entry.id   c6233f24de1795571cf674df1540bc5a
#
_cell.length_a   1.000
_cell.length_b   1.000
_cell.length_c   1.000
_cell.angle_alpha   90.00
_cell.angle_beta   90.00
_cell.angle_gamma   90.00
#
_symmetry.space_group_name_H-M   'P 1'
#
loop_
_entity.id
_entity.type
_entity.pdbx_description
1 polymer ?
#
loop_
_entity_poly.entity_id
_entity_poly.type
_entity_poly.pdbx_seq_one_letter_code
_entity_poly.pdbx_strand_id
1 'polypeptide(L)'
;AQAHRKKGISSAIGYSSVATAASLNAKCIVTPTVSGATARVVSKFRPKAPIIGVSPSALTLRKMQLYRGVYPIKSIQLETTEDICEEAINLVSAKQIVEPGDIVVLTAGIPARSEGMAKEGISNMMRIAVVE
;
A
#
# COMPACT_ATOMS: atom_id res chain seq x y z
N ALA A 1 2.72 -14.69 -20.16
CA ALA A 1 1.35 -15.00 -19.84
C ALA A 1 1.01 -14.68 -18.41
N GLN A 2 1.37 -15.56 -17.46
CA GLN A 2 1.07 -15.32 -16.05
C GLN A 2 1.73 -14.05 -15.52
N ALA A 3 3.03 -13.90 -15.77
CA ALA A 3 3.76 -12.75 -15.30
C ALA A 3 3.22 -11.46 -15.91
N HIS A 4 2.81 -11.54 -17.16
CA HIS A 4 2.24 -10.39 -17.86
C HIS A 4 0.92 -9.96 -17.24
N ARG A 5 0.08 -10.93 -16.87
CA ARG A 5 -1.21 -10.63 -16.21
C ARG A 5 -1.01 -10.01 -14.85
N LYS A 6 -0.07 -10.54 -14.07
CA LYS A 6 0.22 -9.99 -12.75
C LYS A 6 0.66 -8.54 -12.85
N LYS A 7 1.52 -8.25 -13.80
CA LYS A 7 1.98 -6.90 -14.02
C LYS A 7 0.84 -5.98 -14.39
N GLY A 8 -0.07 -6.46 -15.26
CA GLY A 8 -1.23 -5.68 -15.66
C GLY A 8 -2.15 -5.36 -14.50
N ILE A 9 -2.38 -6.33 -13.62
CA ILE A 9 -3.24 -6.13 -12.45
C ILE A 9 -2.60 -5.11 -11.51
N SER A 10 -1.31 -5.26 -11.21
CA SER A 10 -0.62 -4.32 -10.33
C SER A 10 -0.65 -2.91 -10.87
N SER A 11 -0.41 -2.75 -12.17
CA SER A 11 -0.42 -1.42 -12.80
C SER A 11 -1.81 -0.80 -12.75
N ALA A 12 -2.85 -1.60 -13.02
CA ALA A 12 -4.22 -1.09 -12.99
C ALA A 12 -4.62 -0.63 -11.59
N ILE A 13 -4.26 -1.42 -10.57
CA ILE A 13 -4.57 -1.07 -9.19
C ILE A 13 -3.76 0.16 -8.76
N GLY A 14 -2.48 0.21 -9.14
CA GLY A 14 -1.65 1.37 -8.84
C GLY A 14 -2.19 2.64 -9.46
N TYR A 15 -2.55 2.59 -10.73
CA TYR A 15 -3.12 3.74 -11.41
C TYR A 15 -4.43 4.18 -10.75
N SER A 16 -5.30 3.20 -10.47
CA SER A 16 -6.60 3.49 -9.84
C SER A 16 -6.42 4.11 -8.47
N SER A 17 -5.43 3.64 -7.71
CA SER A 17 -5.18 4.18 -6.39
C SER A 17 -4.74 5.64 -6.45
N VAL A 18 -3.87 5.97 -7.39
CA VAL A 18 -3.40 7.34 -7.56
C VAL A 18 -4.53 8.24 -8.04
N ALA A 19 -5.31 7.77 -9.01
CA ALA A 19 -6.44 8.54 -9.53
C ALA A 19 -7.50 8.77 -8.45
N THR A 20 -7.79 7.74 -7.67
CA THR A 20 -8.77 7.84 -6.58
C THR A 20 -8.29 8.81 -5.50
N ALA A 21 -7.02 8.71 -5.13
CA ALA A 21 -6.45 9.61 -4.13
C ALA A 21 -6.56 11.07 -4.58
N ALA A 22 -6.28 11.33 -5.85
CA ALA A 22 -6.39 12.68 -6.39
C ALA A 22 -7.83 13.16 -6.38
N SER A 23 -8.74 12.30 -6.82
CA SER A 23 -10.16 12.64 -6.93
C SER A 23 -10.79 12.95 -5.56
N LEU A 24 -10.38 12.22 -4.53
CA LEU A 24 -10.94 12.35 -3.18
C LEU A 24 -10.12 13.26 -2.27
N ASN A 25 -9.04 13.82 -2.76
CA ASN A 25 -8.13 14.61 -1.93
C ASN A 25 -7.63 13.79 -0.74
N ALA A 26 -7.25 12.55 -0.99
CA ALA A 26 -6.77 11.68 0.07
C ALA A 26 -5.50 12.26 0.69
N LYS A 27 -5.37 12.10 2.00
CA LYS A 27 -4.21 12.61 2.73
C LYS A 27 -2.94 11.86 2.37
N CYS A 28 -3.08 10.56 2.14
CA CYS A 28 -1.95 9.73 1.77
C CYS A 28 -2.46 8.44 1.12
N ILE A 29 -1.52 7.73 0.49
CA ILE A 29 -1.76 6.40 -0.03
C ILE A 29 -0.91 5.47 0.81
N VAL A 30 -1.53 4.52 1.50
CA VAL A 30 -0.82 3.60 2.37
C VAL A 30 -0.66 2.27 1.65
N THR A 31 0.56 1.78 1.59
CA THR A 31 0.88 0.54 0.87
C THR A 31 1.51 -0.47 1.82
N PRO A 32 0.67 -1.30 2.48
CA PRO A 32 1.24 -2.44 3.20
C PRO A 32 1.88 -3.39 2.20
N THR A 33 3.12 -3.79 2.45
CA THR A 33 3.84 -4.62 1.50
C THR A 33 4.94 -5.40 2.21
N VAL A 34 5.20 -6.61 1.75
CA VAL A 34 6.30 -7.41 2.28
C VAL A 34 7.59 -7.10 1.50
N SER A 35 7.49 -6.99 0.20
CA SER A 35 8.67 -6.84 -0.68
C SER A 35 8.95 -5.41 -1.10
N GLY A 36 7.99 -4.51 -0.92
CA GLY A 36 8.08 -3.15 -1.43
C GLY A 36 7.52 -2.98 -2.82
N ALA A 37 7.07 -4.06 -3.43
CA ALA A 37 6.60 -4.00 -4.82
C ALA A 37 5.40 -3.08 -5.00
N THR A 38 4.46 -3.12 -4.06
CA THR A 38 3.26 -2.28 -4.14
C THR A 38 3.63 -0.79 -4.10
N ALA A 39 4.49 -0.42 -3.15
CA ALA A 39 4.92 0.97 -3.04
C ALA A 39 5.65 1.42 -4.30
N ARG A 40 6.45 0.54 -4.88
CA ARG A 40 7.18 0.86 -6.10
C ARG A 40 6.23 1.12 -7.26
N VAL A 41 5.21 0.28 -7.41
CA VAL A 41 4.24 0.46 -8.50
C VAL A 41 3.49 1.77 -8.35
N VAL A 42 3.01 2.07 -7.15
CA VAL A 42 2.29 3.33 -6.91
C VAL A 42 3.21 4.53 -7.15
N SER A 43 4.47 4.42 -6.72
CA SER A 43 5.44 5.49 -6.89
C SER A 43 5.66 5.86 -8.35
N LYS A 44 5.59 4.88 -9.24
CA LYS A 44 5.79 5.12 -10.66
C LYS A 44 4.77 6.08 -11.26
N PHE A 45 3.58 6.14 -10.70
CA PHE A 45 2.54 7.03 -11.18
C PHE A 45 2.61 8.43 -10.58
N ARG A 46 3.60 8.66 -9.72
CA ARG A 46 3.93 9.98 -9.16
C ARG A 46 2.73 10.72 -8.58
N PRO A 47 2.05 10.14 -7.60
CA PRO A 47 0.93 10.84 -6.97
C PRO A 47 1.40 12.07 -6.21
N LYS A 48 0.51 13.05 -6.08
CA LYS A 48 0.78 14.20 -5.25
C LYS A 48 0.73 13.84 -3.77
N ALA A 49 -0.17 12.94 -3.41
CA ALA A 49 -0.27 12.48 -2.04
C ALA A 49 0.96 11.64 -1.68
N PRO A 50 1.46 11.75 -0.44
CA PRO A 50 2.60 10.93 -0.04
C PRO A 50 2.19 9.46 0.01
N ILE A 51 3.15 8.60 -0.28
CA ILE A 51 2.98 7.15 -0.22
C ILE A 51 3.62 6.67 1.06
N ILE A 52 2.84 6.01 1.90
CA ILE A 52 3.34 5.47 3.17
C ILE A 52 3.53 3.97 2.97
N GLY A 53 4.76 3.54 2.86
CA GLY A 53 5.08 2.12 2.69
C GLY A 53 5.21 1.46 4.04
N VAL A 54 4.38 0.46 4.30
CA VAL A 54 4.33 -0.18 5.61
C VAL A 54 4.78 -1.62 5.47
N SER A 55 5.79 -2.02 6.24
CA SER A 55 6.33 -3.37 6.11
C SER A 55 6.96 -3.83 7.43
N PRO A 56 6.88 -5.14 7.74
CA PRO A 56 7.61 -5.68 8.87
C PRO A 56 9.09 -5.95 8.58
N SER A 57 9.50 -5.86 7.32
CA SER A 57 10.86 -6.21 6.89
C SER A 57 11.78 -5.00 6.90
N ALA A 58 12.84 -5.07 7.70
CA ALA A 58 13.83 -3.99 7.74
C ALA A 58 14.48 -3.77 6.38
N LEU A 59 14.75 -4.85 5.66
CA LEU A 59 15.33 -4.75 4.32
C LEU A 59 14.40 -3.99 3.38
N THR A 60 13.12 -4.32 3.42
CA THR A 60 12.12 -3.67 2.58
C THR A 60 12.00 -2.20 2.90
N LEU A 61 12.05 -1.85 4.20
CA LEU A 61 12.00 -0.44 4.59
C LEU A 61 13.15 0.34 3.97
N ARG A 62 14.35 -0.25 3.98
CA ARG A 62 15.51 0.40 3.38
C ARG A 62 15.34 0.55 1.86
N LYS A 63 14.81 -0.46 1.21
CA LYS A 63 14.55 -0.41 -0.23
C LYS A 63 13.56 0.70 -0.56
N MET A 64 12.52 0.82 0.23
CA MET A 64 11.47 1.79 -0.05
C MET A 64 11.93 3.23 0.08
N GLN A 65 13.01 3.47 0.80
CA GLN A 65 13.58 4.82 0.88
C GLN A 65 14.08 5.30 -0.46
N LEU A 66 14.33 4.39 -1.39
CA LEU A 66 14.83 4.74 -2.72
C LEU A 66 13.71 5.08 -3.70
N TYR A 67 12.46 4.85 -3.32
CA TYR A 67 11.33 5.09 -4.22
C TYR A 67 10.79 6.50 -4.00
N ARG A 68 10.55 7.19 -5.11
CA ARG A 68 10.10 8.58 -5.06
C ARG A 68 8.77 8.70 -4.33
N GLY A 69 8.74 9.60 -3.36
CA GLY A 69 7.51 9.91 -2.63
C GLY A 69 7.08 8.87 -1.62
N VAL A 70 7.92 7.87 -1.34
CA VAL A 70 7.58 6.80 -0.40
C VAL A 70 8.27 7.06 0.94
N TYR A 71 7.48 6.98 1.99
CA TYR A 71 7.95 7.15 3.37
C TYR A 71 7.73 5.83 4.11
N PRO A 72 8.80 5.08 4.42
CA PRO A 72 8.67 3.76 5.03
C PRO A 72 8.30 3.83 6.50
N ILE A 73 7.43 2.94 6.93
CA ILE A 73 7.08 2.79 8.34
C ILE A 73 7.08 1.31 8.68
N LYS A 74 7.71 0.96 9.80
CA LYS A 74 7.76 -0.42 10.22
C LYS A 74 6.45 -0.85 10.87
N SER A 75 6.00 -2.05 10.53
CA SER A 75 4.82 -2.66 11.12
C SER A 75 5.18 -4.01 11.73
N ILE A 76 4.23 -4.58 12.46
CA ILE A 76 4.37 -5.98 12.90
C ILE A 76 3.88 -6.89 11.79
N GLN A 77 4.24 -8.16 11.88
CA GLN A 77 3.80 -9.16 10.93
C GLN A 77 2.36 -9.55 11.24
N LEU A 78 1.48 -9.44 10.25
CA LEU A 78 0.06 -9.77 10.41
C LEU A 78 -0.38 -10.65 9.26
N GLU A 79 -1.43 -11.43 9.50
CA GLU A 79 -1.83 -12.50 8.57
C GLU A 79 -3.09 -12.18 7.76
N THR A 80 -4.05 -11.49 8.37
CA THR A 80 -5.33 -11.28 7.68
C THR A 80 -5.38 -9.90 7.04
N THR A 81 -6.17 -9.80 5.98
CA THR A 81 -6.36 -8.54 5.28
C THR A 81 -6.86 -7.45 6.22
N GLU A 82 -7.83 -7.80 7.06
CA GLU A 82 -8.42 -6.80 7.97
C GLU A 82 -7.39 -6.30 8.98
N ASP A 83 -6.61 -7.21 9.54
CA ASP A 83 -5.58 -6.81 10.51
C ASP A 83 -4.50 -5.95 9.86
N ILE A 84 -4.10 -6.31 8.65
CA ILE A 84 -3.08 -5.54 7.93
C ILE A 84 -3.57 -4.13 7.65
N CYS A 85 -4.81 -3.99 7.20
CA CYS A 85 -5.38 -2.68 6.90
C CYS A 85 -5.58 -1.86 8.16
N GLU A 86 -6.07 -2.49 9.21
CA GLU A 86 -6.28 -1.80 10.49
C GLU A 86 -4.97 -1.29 11.07
N GLU A 87 -3.94 -2.14 11.04
CA GLU A 87 -2.63 -1.75 11.55
C GLU A 87 -2.08 -0.58 10.75
N ALA A 88 -2.23 -0.60 9.43
CA ALA A 88 -1.71 0.47 8.58
C ALA A 88 -2.38 1.81 8.94
N ILE A 89 -3.69 1.80 9.13
CA ILE A 89 -4.41 3.03 9.52
C ILE A 89 -3.97 3.49 10.89
N ASN A 90 -3.82 2.55 11.84
CA ASN A 90 -3.39 2.89 13.20
C ASN A 90 -2.00 3.52 13.20
N LEU A 91 -1.10 3.02 12.35
CA LEU A 91 0.26 3.55 12.29
C LEU A 91 0.29 4.98 11.78
N VAL A 92 -0.44 5.27 10.69
CA VAL A 92 -0.44 6.64 10.17
C VAL A 92 -1.16 7.59 11.12
N SER A 93 -2.14 7.10 11.85
CA SER A 93 -2.83 7.91 12.87
C SER A 93 -1.90 8.21 14.04
N ALA A 94 -1.21 7.19 14.54
CA ALA A 94 -0.30 7.34 15.68
C ALA A 94 0.84 8.29 15.35
N LYS A 95 1.29 8.32 14.12
CA LYS A 95 2.36 9.22 13.70
C LYS A 95 1.83 10.59 13.27
N GLN A 96 0.54 10.80 13.43
CA GLN A 96 -0.10 12.08 13.14
C GLN A 96 0.03 12.50 11.68
N ILE A 97 0.16 11.52 10.80
CA ILE A 97 0.15 11.77 9.36
C ILE A 97 -1.28 12.09 8.92
N VAL A 98 -2.25 11.47 9.58
CA VAL A 98 -3.66 11.69 9.29
C VAL A 98 -4.42 12.04 10.57
N GLU A 99 -5.57 12.67 10.39
CA GLU A 99 -6.45 13.05 11.49
C GLU A 99 -7.85 12.49 11.24
N PRO A 100 -8.70 12.43 12.28
CA PRO A 100 -10.08 11.99 12.07
C PRO A 100 -10.75 12.80 10.96
N GLY A 101 -11.44 12.08 10.07
CA GLY A 101 -12.09 12.69 8.92
C GLY A 101 -11.28 12.65 7.65
N ASP A 102 -9.97 12.42 7.75
CA ASP A 102 -9.14 12.33 6.54
C ASP A 102 -9.43 11.07 5.77
N ILE A 103 -9.27 11.16 4.46
CA ILE A 103 -9.42 10.00 3.57
C ILE A 103 -8.05 9.42 3.27
N VAL A 104 -7.96 8.11 3.33
CA VAL A 104 -6.75 7.36 3.03
C VAL A 104 -7.09 6.32 1.99
N VAL A 105 -6.22 6.17 0.99
CA VAL A 105 -6.34 5.08 0.03
C VAL A 105 -5.33 4.01 0.40
N LEU A 106 -5.81 2.79 0.58
CA LEU A 106 -4.94 1.64 0.87
C LEU A 106 -4.76 0.83 -0.40
N THR A 107 -3.52 0.49 -0.70
CA THR A 107 -3.20 -0.32 -1.87
C THR A 107 -2.28 -1.43 -1.42
N ALA A 108 -2.69 -2.67 -1.61
CA ALA A 108 -1.92 -3.80 -1.10
C ALA A 108 -2.02 -4.99 -2.03
N GLY A 109 -1.00 -5.84 -1.94
CA GLY A 109 -1.05 -7.16 -2.53
C GLY A 109 -1.45 -8.12 -1.43
N ILE A 110 -2.66 -8.63 -1.51
CA ILE A 110 -3.18 -9.54 -0.51
C ILE A 110 -2.91 -10.96 -0.98
N PRO A 111 -2.21 -11.77 -0.17
CA PRO A 111 -1.94 -13.15 -0.57
C PRO A 111 -3.21 -13.94 -0.73
N ALA A 112 -3.28 -14.71 -1.81
CA ALA A 112 -4.36 -15.67 -1.98
C ALA A 112 -4.16 -16.79 -1.00
N ARG A 113 -5.24 -17.28 -0.41
CA ARG A 113 -5.15 -18.31 0.61
C ARG A 113 -5.07 -19.72 0.06
N SER A 114 -5.35 -19.88 -1.20
CA SER A 114 -5.45 -21.22 -1.79
C SER A 114 -4.16 -21.66 -2.45
N GLU A 115 -3.83 -22.93 -2.30
CA GLU A 115 -2.81 -23.63 -3.07
C GLU A 115 -1.47 -22.94 -3.17
N GLY A 116 -0.98 -22.44 -2.10
CA GLY A 116 0.35 -21.86 -2.12
C GLY A 116 0.49 -20.63 -2.99
N MET A 117 -0.60 -20.00 -3.29
CA MET A 117 -0.59 -18.78 -4.08
C MET A 117 -0.31 -17.54 -3.23
N ALA A 118 0.04 -17.76 -2.00
CA ALA A 118 0.26 -16.67 -1.05
C ALA A 118 1.62 -16.01 -1.29
N LYS A 119 1.88 -15.61 -2.51
CA LYS A 119 3.13 -14.94 -2.83
C LYS A 119 2.89 -13.47 -3.00
N GLU A 120 3.66 -12.70 -2.27
CA GLU A 120 3.72 -11.28 -2.43
C GLU A 120 4.23 -10.94 -3.83
N GLY A 121 3.76 -9.92 -4.42
CA GLY A 121 4.30 -9.52 -5.71
C GLY A 121 3.31 -8.84 -6.61
N ILE A 122 2.03 -8.93 -6.30
CA ILE A 122 1.03 -8.18 -7.04
C ILE A 122 0.19 -7.36 -6.11
N SER A 123 -0.05 -6.11 -6.51
CA SER A 123 -1.06 -5.28 -5.88
C SER A 123 -2.40 -5.71 -6.47
N ASN A 124 -3.27 -6.23 -5.65
CA ASN A 124 -4.55 -6.73 -6.14
C ASN A 124 -5.73 -6.19 -5.34
N MET A 125 -5.51 -5.20 -4.51
CA MET A 125 -6.57 -4.63 -3.69
C MET A 125 -6.39 -3.13 -3.53
N MET A 126 -7.49 -2.41 -3.64
CA MET A 126 -7.53 -1.00 -3.28
C MET A 126 -8.72 -0.81 -2.35
N ARG A 127 -8.50 -0.07 -1.28
CA ARG A 127 -9.56 0.22 -0.31
C ARG A 127 -9.51 1.69 0.05
N ILE A 128 -10.67 2.28 0.24
CA ILE A 128 -10.78 3.67 0.69
C ILE A 128 -11.23 3.65 2.15
N ALA A 129 -10.55 4.41 2.99
CA ALA A 129 -10.90 4.48 4.40
C ALA A 129 -11.02 5.93 4.83
N VAL A 130 -11.97 6.18 5.72
CA VAL A 130 -12.10 7.46 6.39
C VAL A 130 -11.62 7.26 7.81
N VAL A 131 -10.67 8.07 8.24
CA VAL A 131 -10.08 7.95 9.57
C VAL A 131 -11.11 8.34 10.63
N GLU A 132 -11.27 7.51 11.66
CA GLU A 132 -12.20 7.75 12.74
C GLU A 132 -11.57 8.38 13.96
#